data_627b268b2c109090b7fb54eac2569a37
#
_entry.id   627b268b2c109090b7fb54eac2569a37
#
_cell.length_a   1.000
_cell.length_b   1.000
_cell.length_c   1.000
_cell.angle_alpha   90.00
_cell.angle_beta   90.00
_cell.angle_gamma   90.00
#
_symmetry.space_group_name_H-M   'P 1'
#
loop_
_entity.id
_entity.type
_entity.pdbx_description
1 polymer ?
#
loop_
_entity_poly.entity_id
_entity_poly.type
_entity_poly.pdbx_seq_one_letter_code
_entity_poly.pdbx_strand_id
1 'polypeptide(L)'
;MKDLTVLISASGSPSIPGIIACFKNNGERKIRVVGVDMSDEPSARYMVDAFYQVPAATHPDYCNILLDICKKEHVDIYFPGVSAEVSALVKRWDDFKRIGVTLSVSNSNSVDVANNKLKTYQMLAEAGIPVPEYYPVHTVNDFVEGCKYMGYPQKPVCLKIVNGSGSRGVRIIDANKSRYQLFAHEKPNSFYTSYDDMLSILKEVDVLDELMLVEFMPGNEYTVDLLAHKGTVIYQVGRENVVSLMSIAQESVLAYDWQAYKICSDVVRLMHMDGNVGFDFMRSADGTAVLMDINPRLTATVSVIAAVSYT
;
A
#
# COMPACT_ATOMS: atom_id res chain seq x y z
N MET A 1 18.28 -12.08 -24.18
CA MET A 1 16.88 -12.12 -23.72
C MET A 1 16.02 -11.27 -24.64
N LYS A 2 14.72 -11.56 -24.80
CA LYS A 2 13.80 -10.74 -25.59
C LYS A 2 13.62 -9.36 -24.94
N ASP A 3 13.61 -8.29 -25.73
CA ASP A 3 13.23 -6.95 -25.26
C ASP A 3 11.77 -6.95 -24.79
N LEU A 4 11.43 -6.10 -23.83
CA LEU A 4 10.08 -5.99 -23.27
C LEU A 4 9.54 -4.58 -23.41
N THR A 5 8.23 -4.48 -23.56
CA THR A 5 7.47 -3.23 -23.37
C THR A 5 6.68 -3.33 -22.08
N VAL A 6 6.90 -2.38 -21.17
CA VAL A 6 6.17 -2.30 -19.91
C VAL A 6 5.25 -1.07 -19.90
N LEU A 7 4.06 -1.21 -19.35
CA LEU A 7 3.18 -0.09 -19.04
C LEU A 7 3.22 0.17 -17.54
N ILE A 8 3.38 1.41 -17.14
CA ILE A 8 3.32 1.85 -15.75
C ILE A 8 2.33 3.02 -15.61
N SER A 9 1.44 2.91 -14.63
CA SER A 9 0.48 3.96 -14.33
C SER A 9 0.94 4.89 -13.22
N ALA A 10 0.13 5.92 -12.94
CA ALA A 10 0.43 6.95 -11.96
C ALA A 10 1.79 7.63 -12.19
N SER A 11 2.08 7.99 -13.45
CA SER A 11 3.34 8.61 -13.85
C SER A 11 3.66 9.93 -13.13
N GLY A 12 2.70 10.53 -12.44
CA GLY A 12 2.86 11.68 -11.55
C GLY A 12 3.29 11.33 -10.11
N SER A 13 3.29 10.04 -9.74
CA SER A 13 3.72 9.64 -8.40
C SER A 13 5.23 9.86 -8.21
N PRO A 14 5.66 10.38 -7.04
CA PRO A 14 7.09 10.63 -6.75
C PRO A 14 8.00 9.39 -6.89
N SER A 15 7.46 8.19 -6.77
CA SER A 15 8.21 6.92 -6.89
C SER A 15 8.51 6.51 -8.34
N ILE A 16 7.69 6.93 -9.29
CA ILE A 16 7.76 6.43 -10.67
C ILE A 16 9.08 6.77 -11.38
N PRO A 17 9.68 7.96 -11.23
CA PRO A 17 11.00 8.25 -11.80
C PRO A 17 12.06 7.22 -11.44
N GLY A 18 12.14 6.82 -10.17
CA GLY A 18 13.07 5.79 -9.72
C GLY A 18 12.77 4.40 -10.31
N ILE A 19 11.50 4.03 -10.42
CA ILE A 19 11.09 2.74 -11.03
C ILE A 19 11.44 2.71 -12.53
N ILE A 20 11.21 3.82 -13.26
CA ILE A 20 11.60 3.93 -14.67
C ILE A 20 13.12 3.79 -14.82
N ALA A 21 13.89 4.43 -13.94
CA ALA A 21 15.34 4.30 -13.95
C ALA A 21 15.79 2.84 -13.75
N CYS A 22 15.15 2.09 -12.83
CA CYS A 22 15.41 0.66 -12.64
C CYS A 22 15.09 -0.15 -13.90
N PHE A 23 13.98 0.10 -14.58
CA PHE A 23 13.65 -0.57 -15.82
C PHE A 23 14.68 -0.29 -16.93
N LYS A 24 15.06 0.98 -17.10
CA LYS A 24 15.98 1.38 -18.17
C LYS A 24 17.43 0.96 -17.91
N ASN A 25 17.84 0.84 -16.65
CA ASN A 25 19.21 0.53 -16.24
C ASN A 25 19.37 -0.90 -15.69
N ASN A 26 18.49 -1.83 -16.06
CA ASN A 26 18.49 -3.19 -15.50
C ASN A 26 19.72 -4.06 -15.90
N GLY A 27 20.52 -3.65 -16.87
CA GLY A 27 21.73 -4.37 -17.28
C GLY A 27 21.52 -5.67 -18.06
N GLU A 28 20.28 -6.15 -18.20
CA GLU A 28 19.97 -7.47 -18.78
C GLU A 28 19.35 -7.39 -20.19
N ARG A 29 18.45 -6.43 -20.39
CA ARG A 29 17.68 -6.28 -21.64
C ARG A 29 17.20 -4.86 -21.84
N LYS A 30 16.83 -4.52 -23.06
CA LYS A 30 16.16 -3.25 -23.33
C LYS A 30 14.71 -3.34 -22.89
N ILE A 31 14.25 -2.34 -22.11
CA ILE A 31 12.85 -2.18 -21.69
C ILE A 31 12.33 -0.87 -22.24
N ARG A 32 11.28 -0.94 -23.06
CA ARG A 32 10.50 0.20 -23.50
C ARG A 32 9.45 0.49 -22.43
N VAL A 33 9.37 1.73 -21.94
CA VAL A 33 8.44 2.13 -20.87
C VAL A 33 7.34 3.01 -21.45
N VAL A 34 6.10 2.59 -21.29
CA VAL A 34 4.90 3.35 -21.62
C VAL A 34 4.31 3.85 -20.30
N GLY A 35 4.15 5.16 -20.15
CA GLY A 35 3.57 5.81 -18.98
C GLY A 35 2.12 6.22 -19.20
N VAL A 36 1.27 6.07 -18.18
CA VAL A 36 -0.09 6.62 -18.18
C VAL A 36 -0.37 7.39 -16.89
N ASP A 37 -1.17 8.44 -16.97
CA ASP A 37 -1.61 9.24 -15.82
C ASP A 37 -2.92 9.96 -16.11
N MET A 38 -3.63 10.41 -15.06
CA MET A 38 -4.80 11.28 -15.21
C MET A 38 -4.40 12.71 -15.60
N SER A 39 -3.26 13.19 -15.11
CA SER A 39 -2.67 14.47 -15.51
C SER A 39 -2.06 14.36 -16.91
N ASP A 40 -2.15 15.41 -17.68
CA ASP A 40 -1.46 15.52 -18.97
C ASP A 40 0.02 15.90 -18.82
N GLU A 41 0.42 16.46 -17.67
CA GLU A 41 1.81 16.86 -17.35
C GLU A 41 2.31 16.19 -16.03
N PRO A 42 2.35 14.84 -15.94
CA PRO A 42 2.91 14.19 -14.76
C PRO A 42 4.44 14.31 -14.75
N SER A 43 5.05 14.23 -13.55
CA SER A 43 6.49 14.40 -13.35
C SER A 43 7.36 13.46 -14.20
N ALA A 44 6.90 12.27 -14.50
CA ALA A 44 7.63 11.29 -15.30
C ALA A 44 7.27 11.30 -16.81
N ARG A 45 6.47 12.25 -17.29
CA ARG A 45 6.03 12.30 -18.70
C ARG A 45 7.19 12.20 -19.69
N TYR A 46 8.27 12.93 -19.43
CA TYR A 46 9.44 13.00 -20.33
C TYR A 46 10.50 11.92 -20.04
N MET A 47 10.25 11.06 -19.08
CA MET A 47 11.15 9.95 -18.73
C MET A 47 10.76 8.64 -19.40
N VAL A 48 9.53 8.53 -19.88
CA VAL A 48 8.98 7.36 -20.57
C VAL A 48 9.17 7.45 -22.09
N ASP A 49 9.09 6.32 -22.79
CA ASP A 49 9.26 6.27 -24.24
C ASP A 49 7.96 6.60 -25.01
N ALA A 50 6.82 6.44 -24.36
CA ALA A 50 5.50 6.92 -24.80
C ALA A 50 4.65 7.27 -23.58
N PHE A 51 3.80 8.30 -23.71
CA PHE A 51 2.91 8.74 -22.64
C PHE A 51 1.48 8.90 -23.15
N TYR A 52 0.51 8.50 -22.34
CA TYR A 52 -0.92 8.66 -22.61
C TYR A 52 -1.63 9.20 -21.38
N GLN A 53 -2.45 10.24 -21.59
CA GLN A 53 -3.40 10.66 -20.57
C GLN A 53 -4.58 9.68 -20.54
N VAL A 54 -5.00 9.27 -19.34
CA VAL A 54 -6.12 8.36 -19.11
C VAL A 54 -7.08 8.93 -18.06
N PRO A 55 -8.36 8.57 -18.05
CA PRO A 55 -9.28 9.00 -16.99
C PRO A 55 -8.93 8.36 -15.64
N ALA A 56 -9.64 8.75 -14.57
CA ALA A 56 -9.53 8.11 -13.28
C ALA A 56 -9.89 6.62 -13.34
N ALA A 57 -9.29 5.80 -12.47
CA ALA A 57 -9.54 4.35 -12.41
C ALA A 57 -11.02 3.98 -12.14
N THR A 58 -11.81 4.92 -11.60
CA THR A 58 -13.25 4.79 -11.38
C THR A 58 -14.09 5.07 -12.63
N HIS A 59 -13.48 5.57 -13.71
CA HIS A 59 -14.20 5.86 -14.95
C HIS A 59 -14.58 4.55 -15.65
N PRO A 60 -15.82 4.42 -16.18
CA PRO A 60 -16.31 3.18 -16.83
C PRO A 60 -15.40 2.68 -17.95
N ASP A 61 -14.83 3.58 -18.75
CA ASP A 61 -13.99 3.25 -19.90
C ASP A 61 -12.49 3.09 -19.56
N TYR A 62 -12.09 3.24 -18.30
CA TYR A 62 -10.70 3.18 -17.91
C TYR A 62 -9.97 1.95 -18.46
N CYS A 63 -10.51 0.75 -18.19
CA CYS A 63 -9.88 -0.49 -18.64
C CYS A 63 -9.92 -0.66 -20.17
N ASN A 64 -10.95 -0.15 -20.87
CA ASN A 64 -11.01 -0.22 -22.32
C ASN A 64 -9.91 0.65 -22.97
N ILE A 65 -9.73 1.86 -22.47
CA ILE A 65 -8.65 2.76 -22.92
C ILE A 65 -7.28 2.12 -22.70
N LEU A 66 -7.05 1.51 -21.53
CA LEU A 66 -5.80 0.82 -21.24
C LEU A 66 -5.55 -0.39 -22.14
N LEU A 67 -6.59 -1.18 -22.42
CA LEU A 67 -6.49 -2.30 -23.36
C LEU A 67 -6.09 -1.84 -24.77
N ASP A 68 -6.62 -0.71 -25.24
CA ASP A 68 -6.28 -0.17 -26.55
C ASP A 68 -4.85 0.41 -26.58
N ILE A 69 -4.39 1.06 -25.49
CA ILE A 69 -3.00 1.48 -25.34
C ILE A 69 -2.08 0.26 -25.35
N CYS A 70 -2.40 -0.78 -24.56
CA CYS A 70 -1.61 -2.01 -24.49
C CYS A 70 -1.46 -2.69 -25.87
N LYS A 71 -2.53 -2.77 -26.65
CA LYS A 71 -2.48 -3.31 -28.02
C LYS A 71 -1.60 -2.45 -28.92
N LYS A 72 -1.82 -1.12 -28.90
CA LYS A 72 -1.09 -0.16 -29.74
C LYS A 72 0.41 -0.18 -29.49
N GLU A 73 0.80 -0.24 -28.21
CA GLU A 73 2.21 -0.19 -27.78
C GLU A 73 2.85 -1.57 -27.66
N HIS A 74 2.12 -2.66 -27.93
CA HIS A 74 2.58 -4.05 -27.79
C HIS A 74 3.14 -4.33 -26.38
N VAL A 75 2.37 -3.95 -25.34
CA VAL A 75 2.77 -4.11 -23.94
C VAL A 75 2.85 -5.58 -23.58
N ASP A 76 3.98 -5.99 -22.97
CA ASP A 76 4.16 -7.35 -22.42
C ASP A 76 3.70 -7.43 -20.96
N ILE A 77 4.00 -6.39 -20.14
CA ILE A 77 3.70 -6.38 -18.69
C ILE A 77 3.12 -5.02 -18.29
N TYR A 78 2.08 -5.05 -17.46
CA TYR A 78 1.51 -3.86 -16.85
C TYR A 78 1.75 -3.84 -15.34
N PHE A 79 2.36 -2.77 -14.84
CA PHE A 79 2.64 -2.48 -13.43
C PHE A 79 1.69 -1.37 -12.93
N PRO A 80 0.66 -1.68 -12.13
CA PRO A 80 -0.19 -0.65 -11.56
C PRO A 80 0.51 0.12 -10.45
N GLY A 81 0.35 1.45 -10.46
CA GLY A 81 1.00 2.38 -9.51
C GLY A 81 0.11 2.78 -8.32
N VAL A 82 -1.21 2.54 -8.38
CA VAL A 82 -2.15 2.92 -7.30
C VAL A 82 -3.16 1.82 -6.99
N SER A 83 -3.54 1.71 -5.71
CA SER A 83 -4.46 0.65 -5.26
C SER A 83 -5.84 0.73 -5.91
N ALA A 84 -6.32 1.94 -6.22
CA ALA A 84 -7.65 2.13 -6.83
C ALA A 84 -7.80 1.44 -8.19
N GLU A 85 -6.75 1.40 -9.01
CA GLU A 85 -6.79 0.75 -10.32
C GLU A 85 -6.68 -0.77 -10.25
N VAL A 86 -5.98 -1.30 -9.23
CA VAL A 86 -5.80 -2.75 -9.07
C VAL A 86 -7.15 -3.46 -9.05
N SER A 87 -8.12 -2.95 -8.28
CA SER A 87 -9.47 -3.50 -8.21
C SER A 87 -10.23 -3.45 -9.56
N ALA A 88 -9.97 -2.44 -10.40
CA ALA A 88 -10.55 -2.35 -11.74
C ALA A 88 -9.88 -3.35 -12.70
N LEU A 89 -8.56 -3.47 -12.65
CA LEU A 89 -7.77 -4.34 -13.51
C LEU A 89 -8.07 -5.82 -13.29
N VAL A 90 -8.16 -6.26 -12.03
CA VAL A 90 -8.41 -7.68 -11.71
C VAL A 90 -9.78 -8.17 -12.20
N LYS A 91 -10.79 -7.30 -12.28
CA LYS A 91 -12.11 -7.61 -12.86
C LYS A 91 -12.06 -7.82 -14.38
N ARG A 92 -11.02 -7.34 -15.03
CA ARG A 92 -10.80 -7.43 -16.48
C ARG A 92 -9.55 -8.25 -16.82
N TRP A 93 -9.06 -9.07 -15.87
CA TRP A 93 -7.85 -9.89 -16.02
C TRP A 93 -7.81 -10.68 -17.33
N ASP A 94 -8.89 -11.38 -17.67
CA ASP A 94 -8.96 -12.22 -18.88
C ASP A 94 -8.87 -11.40 -20.17
N ASP A 95 -9.31 -10.14 -20.17
CA ASP A 95 -9.19 -9.27 -21.34
C ASP A 95 -7.74 -8.89 -21.61
N PHE A 96 -6.97 -8.53 -20.57
CA PHE A 96 -5.53 -8.27 -20.68
C PHE A 96 -4.77 -9.54 -21.08
N LYS A 97 -5.07 -10.67 -20.46
CA LYS A 97 -4.46 -11.95 -20.79
C LYS A 97 -4.73 -12.35 -22.25
N ARG A 98 -5.93 -12.10 -22.77
CA ARG A 98 -6.31 -12.42 -24.16
C ARG A 98 -5.48 -11.65 -25.20
N ILE A 99 -5.04 -10.44 -24.86
CA ILE A 99 -4.16 -9.63 -25.72
C ILE A 99 -2.66 -9.84 -25.42
N GLY A 100 -2.31 -10.82 -24.58
CA GLY A 100 -0.94 -11.19 -24.28
C GLY A 100 -0.26 -10.34 -23.18
N VAL A 101 -1.00 -9.48 -22.47
CA VAL A 101 -0.48 -8.63 -21.40
C VAL A 101 -0.51 -9.36 -20.06
N THR A 102 0.62 -9.40 -19.38
CA THR A 102 0.71 -9.87 -18.00
C THR A 102 0.47 -8.71 -17.04
N LEU A 103 -0.56 -8.81 -16.20
CA LEU A 103 -0.76 -7.85 -15.11
C LEU A 103 0.12 -8.25 -13.91
N SER A 104 0.94 -7.31 -13.40
CA SER A 104 1.72 -7.53 -12.18
C SER A 104 0.87 -7.25 -10.94
N VAL A 105 -0.15 -8.07 -10.75
CA VAL A 105 -1.11 -8.00 -9.63
C VAL A 105 -1.51 -9.40 -9.18
N SER A 106 -2.04 -9.51 -7.97
CA SER A 106 -2.62 -10.75 -7.44
C SER A 106 -4.03 -10.98 -8.00
N ASN A 107 -4.61 -12.16 -7.76
CA ASN A 107 -5.98 -12.48 -8.14
C ASN A 107 -7.00 -11.61 -7.40
N SER A 108 -8.25 -11.55 -7.88
CA SER A 108 -9.30 -10.67 -7.34
C SER A 108 -9.56 -10.89 -5.85
N ASN A 109 -9.64 -12.15 -5.40
CA ASN A 109 -9.90 -12.45 -4.00
C ASN A 109 -8.78 -11.94 -3.08
N SER A 110 -7.52 -12.14 -3.49
CA SER A 110 -6.35 -11.63 -2.73
C SER A 110 -6.35 -10.09 -2.68
N VAL A 111 -6.71 -9.44 -3.78
CA VAL A 111 -6.80 -7.97 -3.83
C VAL A 111 -7.94 -7.46 -2.95
N ASP A 112 -9.11 -8.10 -2.98
CA ASP A 112 -10.28 -7.70 -2.17
C ASP A 112 -10.00 -7.85 -0.66
N VAL A 113 -9.28 -8.91 -0.27
CA VAL A 113 -8.86 -9.09 1.12
C VAL A 113 -7.77 -8.07 1.50
N ALA A 114 -6.73 -7.92 0.71
CA ALA A 114 -5.63 -6.99 1.00
C ALA A 114 -6.07 -5.53 1.10
N ASN A 115 -7.08 -5.12 0.31
CA ASN A 115 -7.63 -3.77 0.34
C ASN A 115 -8.63 -3.54 1.50
N ASN A 116 -8.95 -4.56 2.30
CA ASN A 116 -9.85 -4.47 3.46
C ASN A 116 -9.11 -4.95 4.72
N LYS A 117 -8.63 -4.02 5.54
CA LYS A 117 -7.82 -4.32 6.74
C LYS A 117 -8.52 -5.25 7.71
N LEU A 118 -9.84 -5.11 7.89
CA LEU A 118 -10.60 -5.97 8.80
C LEU A 118 -10.63 -7.42 8.29
N LYS A 119 -10.92 -7.64 7.01
CA LYS A 119 -10.86 -8.97 6.39
C LYS A 119 -9.46 -9.57 6.45
N THR A 120 -8.43 -8.73 6.20
CA THR A 120 -7.03 -9.15 6.34
C THR A 120 -6.74 -9.66 7.74
N TYR A 121 -7.06 -8.89 8.78
CA TYR A 121 -6.77 -9.28 10.16
C TYR A 121 -7.57 -10.51 10.60
N GLN A 122 -8.84 -10.62 10.20
CA GLN A 122 -9.67 -11.81 10.48
C GLN A 122 -9.05 -13.07 9.87
N MET A 123 -8.74 -13.03 8.58
CA MET A 123 -8.13 -14.16 7.85
C MET A 123 -6.77 -14.57 8.44
N LEU A 124 -5.93 -13.59 8.79
CA LEU A 124 -4.61 -13.86 9.38
C LEU A 124 -4.73 -14.48 10.78
N ALA A 125 -5.65 -13.96 11.61
CA ALA A 125 -5.91 -14.51 12.94
C ALA A 125 -6.44 -15.96 12.86
N GLU A 126 -7.37 -16.25 11.93
CA GLU A 126 -7.87 -17.61 11.67
C GLU A 126 -6.74 -18.57 11.24
N ALA A 127 -5.74 -18.07 10.52
CA ALA A 127 -4.57 -18.82 10.10
C ALA A 127 -3.47 -18.92 11.19
N GLY A 128 -3.69 -18.32 12.38
CA GLY A 128 -2.70 -18.28 13.46
C GLY A 128 -1.52 -17.36 13.20
N ILE A 129 -1.64 -16.42 12.25
CA ILE A 129 -0.63 -15.40 11.97
C ILE A 129 -0.90 -14.21 12.88
N PRO A 130 0.10 -13.71 13.63
CA PRO A 130 -0.09 -12.59 14.54
C PRO A 130 -0.59 -11.32 13.84
N VAL A 131 -1.59 -10.70 14.42
CA VAL A 131 -2.14 -9.40 14.02
C VAL A 131 -2.18 -8.46 15.23
N PRO A 132 -2.20 -7.14 15.06
CA PRO A 132 -2.38 -6.23 16.18
C PRO A 132 -3.77 -6.44 16.81
N GLU A 133 -3.92 -6.08 18.08
CA GLU A 133 -5.25 -5.99 18.70
C GLU A 133 -6.09 -4.95 17.94
N TYR A 134 -7.35 -5.25 17.67
CA TYR A 134 -8.23 -4.35 16.93
C TYR A 134 -9.68 -4.44 17.39
N TYR A 135 -10.44 -3.37 17.13
CA TYR A 135 -11.86 -3.27 17.45
C TYR A 135 -12.61 -2.62 16.29
N PRO A 136 -13.60 -3.30 15.65
CA PRO A 136 -14.41 -2.72 14.58
C PRO A 136 -15.28 -1.56 15.12
N VAL A 137 -15.43 -0.51 14.31
CA VAL A 137 -16.19 0.70 14.66
C VAL A 137 -17.17 1.01 13.53
N HIS A 138 -18.45 0.84 13.79
CA HIS A 138 -19.57 1.14 12.87
C HIS A 138 -20.42 2.31 13.35
N THR A 139 -20.34 2.62 14.63
CA THR A 139 -21.10 3.72 15.27
C THR A 139 -20.19 4.54 16.17
N VAL A 140 -20.64 5.74 16.52
CA VAL A 140 -19.96 6.59 17.53
C VAL A 140 -19.86 5.86 18.88
N ASN A 141 -20.85 5.04 19.23
CA ASN A 141 -20.81 4.27 20.46
C ASN A 141 -19.74 3.17 20.41
N ASP A 142 -19.57 2.49 19.26
CA ASP A 142 -18.49 1.51 19.09
C ASP A 142 -17.11 2.16 19.25
N PHE A 143 -16.95 3.40 18.77
CA PHE A 143 -15.70 4.14 18.99
C PHE A 143 -15.42 4.36 20.48
N VAL A 144 -16.45 4.79 21.24
CA VAL A 144 -16.32 5.03 22.69
C VAL A 144 -15.97 3.75 23.43
N GLU A 145 -16.71 2.66 23.17
CA GLU A 145 -16.51 1.36 23.83
C GLU A 145 -15.17 0.73 23.38
N GLY A 146 -14.84 0.85 22.10
CA GLY A 146 -13.57 0.35 21.56
C GLY A 146 -12.36 1.07 22.14
N CYS A 147 -12.42 2.39 22.34
CA CYS A 147 -11.34 3.12 23.02
C CYS A 147 -11.13 2.59 24.45
N LYS A 148 -12.20 2.32 25.21
CA LYS A 148 -12.10 1.74 26.54
C LYS A 148 -11.52 0.32 26.48
N TYR A 149 -12.01 -0.51 25.58
CA TYR A 149 -11.55 -1.88 25.37
C TYR A 149 -10.05 -1.92 25.08
N MET A 150 -9.55 -1.04 24.21
CA MET A 150 -8.14 -0.90 23.82
C MET A 150 -7.25 -0.25 24.90
N GLY A 151 -7.84 0.15 26.04
CA GLY A 151 -7.12 0.68 27.21
C GLY A 151 -6.87 2.19 27.20
N TYR A 152 -7.56 2.96 26.35
CA TYR A 152 -7.55 4.42 26.43
C TYR A 152 -8.25 4.89 27.74
N PRO A 153 -7.74 5.89 28.47
CA PRO A 153 -6.66 6.85 28.12
C PRO A 153 -5.22 6.42 28.52
N GLN A 154 -5.05 5.27 29.16
CA GLN A 154 -3.74 4.81 29.64
C GLN A 154 -2.80 4.42 28.49
N LYS A 155 -3.38 3.92 27.39
CA LYS A 155 -2.66 3.59 26.15
C LYS A 155 -3.19 4.44 25.00
N PRO A 156 -2.35 4.95 24.11
CA PRO A 156 -2.81 5.54 22.87
C PRO A 156 -3.46 4.46 21.97
N VAL A 157 -4.39 4.88 21.12
CA VAL A 157 -5.07 4.01 20.14
C VAL A 157 -4.99 4.64 18.76
N CYS A 158 -5.02 3.81 17.73
CA CYS A 158 -4.99 4.26 16.34
C CYS A 158 -6.33 3.97 15.66
N LEU A 159 -7.05 5.01 15.21
CA LEU A 159 -8.26 4.86 14.39
C LEU A 159 -7.87 4.83 12.92
N LYS A 160 -8.44 3.88 12.16
CA LYS A 160 -8.19 3.72 10.71
C LYS A 160 -9.50 3.48 9.95
N ILE A 161 -9.57 4.00 8.72
CA ILE A 161 -10.58 3.54 7.74
C ILE A 161 -10.17 2.16 7.23
N VAL A 162 -11.13 1.22 7.22
CA VAL A 162 -10.89 -0.19 6.84
C VAL A 162 -10.38 -0.31 5.39
N ASN A 163 -11.01 0.41 4.47
CA ASN A 163 -10.66 0.40 3.03
C ASN A 163 -9.78 1.61 2.63
N GLY A 164 -9.15 2.28 3.61
CA GLY A 164 -8.32 3.47 3.38
C GLY A 164 -6.95 3.13 2.79
N SER A 165 -6.40 4.04 1.99
CA SER A 165 -5.05 3.93 1.42
C SER A 165 -4.31 5.26 1.51
N GLY A 166 -2.97 5.23 1.55
CA GLY A 166 -2.11 6.42 1.62
C GLY A 166 -2.35 7.24 2.89
N SER A 167 -2.54 6.55 4.01
CA SER A 167 -2.74 7.12 5.37
C SER A 167 -3.93 8.08 5.52
N ARG A 168 -4.82 8.18 4.53
CA ARG A 168 -6.09 8.87 4.72
C ARG A 168 -6.95 8.13 5.73
N GLY A 169 -7.59 8.89 6.63
CA GLY A 169 -8.44 8.33 7.69
C GLY A 169 -7.66 7.60 8.80
N VAL A 170 -6.37 7.91 8.98
CA VAL A 170 -5.56 7.41 10.10
C VAL A 170 -5.42 8.52 11.14
N ARG A 171 -5.72 8.23 12.41
CA ARG A 171 -5.50 9.14 13.54
C ARG A 171 -5.02 8.37 14.75
N ILE A 172 -4.05 8.96 15.44
CA ILE A 172 -3.54 8.47 16.72
C ILE A 172 -4.16 9.32 17.83
N ILE A 173 -4.86 8.67 18.75
CA ILE A 173 -5.53 9.31 19.88
C ILE A 173 -4.70 9.00 21.11
N ASP A 174 -4.04 10.04 21.64
CA ASP A 174 -3.12 9.93 22.77
C ASP A 174 -3.49 10.98 23.85
N ALA A 175 -3.88 10.51 25.03
CA ALA A 175 -4.28 11.37 26.15
C ALA A 175 -3.11 12.20 26.72
N ASN A 176 -1.86 11.80 26.45
CA ASN A 176 -0.67 12.53 26.90
C ASN A 176 -0.35 13.72 25.99
N LYS A 177 -1.02 13.86 24.84
CA LYS A 177 -0.83 14.98 23.91
C LYS A 177 -2.02 15.95 23.99
N SER A 178 -1.75 17.15 24.52
CA SER A 178 -2.77 18.21 24.56
C SER A 178 -3.00 18.83 23.18
N ARG A 179 -4.20 19.43 22.97
CA ARG A 179 -4.53 20.17 21.74
C ARG A 179 -3.55 21.31 21.48
N TYR A 180 -3.10 21.99 22.55
CA TYR A 180 -2.11 23.06 22.41
C TYR A 180 -0.74 22.52 21.94
N GLN A 181 -0.28 21.39 22.48
CA GLN A 181 0.95 20.75 22.04
C GLN A 181 0.89 20.35 20.57
N LEU A 182 -0.23 19.74 20.12
CA LEU A 182 -0.45 19.40 18.74
C LEU A 182 -0.41 20.63 17.82
N PHE A 183 -1.07 21.72 18.24
CA PHE A 183 -1.07 22.97 17.48
C PHE A 183 0.32 23.64 17.43
N ALA A 184 1.03 23.71 18.56
CA ALA A 184 2.23 24.52 18.68
C ALA A 184 3.51 23.79 18.24
N HIS A 185 3.54 22.46 18.30
CA HIS A 185 4.77 21.66 18.13
C HIS A 185 4.69 20.57 17.07
N GLU A 186 3.48 20.24 16.58
CA GLU A 186 3.31 19.27 15.50
C GLU A 186 3.07 19.99 14.18
N LYS A 187 3.52 19.39 13.08
CA LYS A 187 3.17 19.90 11.74
C LYS A 187 1.68 19.67 11.46
N PRO A 188 1.02 20.47 10.60
CA PRO A 188 -0.41 20.32 10.27
C PRO A 188 -0.80 18.94 9.71
N ASN A 189 0.18 18.17 9.22
CA ASN A 189 0.01 16.81 8.72
C ASN A 189 0.29 15.71 9.77
N SER A 190 0.35 16.07 11.06
CA SER A 190 0.47 15.11 12.16
C SER A 190 -0.72 14.16 12.19
N PHE A 191 -0.45 12.89 12.52
CA PHE A 191 -1.49 11.88 12.72
C PHE A 191 -2.19 11.97 14.07
N TYR A 192 -1.65 12.75 15.01
CA TYR A 192 -2.22 12.88 16.36
C TYR A 192 -3.47 13.75 16.38
N THR A 193 -4.43 13.35 17.20
CA THR A 193 -5.63 14.12 17.50
C THR A 193 -6.04 13.88 18.95
N SER A 194 -6.85 14.78 19.51
CA SER A 194 -7.47 14.53 20.83
C SER A 194 -8.70 13.63 20.70
N TYR A 195 -9.05 12.95 21.80
CA TYR A 195 -10.25 12.13 21.87
C TYR A 195 -11.53 12.95 21.57
N ASP A 196 -11.63 14.14 22.17
CA ASP A 196 -12.81 15.00 22.03
C ASP A 196 -12.97 15.53 20.60
N ASP A 197 -11.84 15.88 19.93
CA ASP A 197 -11.88 16.29 18.53
C ASP A 197 -12.33 15.14 17.64
N MET A 198 -11.78 13.92 17.86
CA MET A 198 -12.18 12.76 17.07
C MET A 198 -13.65 12.41 17.29
N LEU A 199 -14.11 12.42 18.54
CA LEU A 199 -15.51 12.18 18.87
C LEU A 199 -16.45 13.21 18.23
N SER A 200 -16.03 14.48 18.16
CA SER A 200 -16.80 15.54 17.50
C SER A 200 -16.88 15.31 16.00
N ILE A 201 -15.76 14.95 15.35
CA ILE A 201 -15.72 14.65 13.92
C ILE A 201 -16.63 13.47 13.56
N LEU A 202 -16.60 12.38 14.35
CA LEU A 202 -17.44 11.21 14.10
C LEU A 202 -18.94 11.48 14.25
N LYS A 203 -19.31 12.53 14.99
CA LYS A 203 -20.71 12.96 15.17
C LYS A 203 -21.23 13.87 14.05
N GLU A 204 -20.37 14.30 13.11
CA GLU A 204 -20.79 15.17 12.00
C GLU A 204 -21.60 14.42 10.93
N VAL A 205 -21.60 13.10 10.96
CA VAL A 205 -22.30 12.26 9.98
C VAL A 205 -23.22 11.25 10.66
N ASP A 206 -24.33 10.94 10.02
CA ASP A 206 -25.30 9.95 10.53
C ASP A 206 -24.81 8.51 10.34
N VAL A 207 -24.01 8.27 9.30
CA VAL A 207 -23.47 6.95 8.97
C VAL A 207 -21.96 7.07 8.79
N LEU A 208 -21.21 6.31 9.58
CA LEU A 208 -19.76 6.23 9.47
C LEU A 208 -19.36 5.33 8.31
N ASP A 209 -18.24 5.64 7.68
CA ASP A 209 -17.49 4.66 6.90
C ASP A 209 -17.08 3.48 7.81
N GLU A 210 -16.73 2.36 7.23
CA GLU A 210 -16.16 1.25 8.02
C GLU A 210 -14.82 1.68 8.62
N LEU A 211 -14.78 1.76 9.93
CA LEU A 211 -13.61 2.13 10.71
C LEU A 211 -13.17 0.98 11.61
N MET A 212 -11.94 1.06 12.09
CA MET A 212 -11.43 0.17 13.13
C MET A 212 -10.45 0.92 14.04
N LEU A 213 -10.49 0.63 15.32
CA LEU A 213 -9.41 0.94 16.24
C LEU A 213 -8.39 -0.17 16.18
N VAL A 214 -7.12 0.21 16.25
CA VAL A 214 -5.97 -0.72 16.20
C VAL A 214 -5.00 -0.32 17.30
N GLU A 215 -4.34 -1.30 17.89
CA GLU A 215 -3.27 -1.11 18.84
C GLU A 215 -2.21 -0.15 18.30
N PHE A 216 -1.81 0.81 19.13
CA PHE A 216 -0.73 1.73 18.76
C PHE A 216 0.63 1.04 18.91
N MET A 217 1.39 1.01 17.83
CA MET A 217 2.74 0.47 17.79
C MET A 217 3.75 1.63 17.85
N PRO A 218 4.60 1.69 18.90
CA PRO A 218 5.46 2.85 19.13
C PRO A 218 6.76 2.84 18.31
N GLY A 219 7.12 1.72 17.72
CA GLY A 219 8.40 1.56 17.01
C GLY A 219 8.34 2.02 15.55
N ASN A 220 9.45 1.85 14.86
CA ASN A 220 9.58 2.22 13.46
C ASN A 220 8.73 1.35 12.54
N GLU A 221 8.38 1.90 11.40
CA GLU A 221 7.81 1.14 10.29
C GLU A 221 8.89 0.25 9.66
N TYR A 222 8.54 -1.00 9.39
CA TYR A 222 9.37 -1.95 8.65
C TYR A 222 8.58 -2.44 7.43
N THR A 223 9.14 -2.32 6.25
CA THR A 223 8.47 -2.72 5.02
C THR A 223 9.22 -3.86 4.35
N VAL A 224 8.48 -4.86 3.86
CA VAL A 224 9.00 -5.91 2.96
C VAL A 224 8.37 -5.73 1.58
N ASP A 225 9.21 -5.47 0.59
CA ASP A 225 8.81 -5.52 -0.82
C ASP A 225 9.16 -6.89 -1.39
N LEU A 226 8.24 -7.50 -2.10
CA LEU A 226 8.45 -8.83 -2.67
C LEU A 226 7.83 -9.00 -4.06
N LEU A 227 8.35 -10.00 -4.77
CA LEU A 227 7.77 -10.56 -5.98
C LEU A 227 7.28 -11.97 -5.67
N ALA A 228 6.00 -12.21 -5.91
CA ALA A 228 5.36 -13.51 -5.76
C ALA A 228 4.99 -14.10 -7.11
N HIS A 229 4.98 -15.43 -7.19
CA HIS A 229 4.44 -16.17 -8.31
C HIS A 229 3.66 -17.38 -7.84
N LYS A 230 2.37 -17.41 -8.15
CA LYS A 230 1.45 -18.52 -7.81
C LYS A 230 1.52 -18.92 -6.32
N GLY A 231 1.46 -17.95 -5.42
CA GLY A 231 1.50 -18.19 -3.99
C GLY A 231 2.89 -18.54 -3.42
N THR A 232 3.95 -18.32 -4.19
CA THR A 232 5.33 -18.54 -3.74
C THR A 232 6.14 -17.25 -3.86
N VAL A 233 6.87 -16.88 -2.83
CA VAL A 233 7.80 -15.75 -2.86
C VAL A 233 9.00 -16.11 -3.72
N ILE A 234 9.26 -15.31 -4.76
CA ILE A 234 10.43 -15.45 -5.65
C ILE A 234 11.59 -14.60 -5.14
N TYR A 235 11.29 -13.40 -4.66
CA TYR A 235 12.26 -12.44 -4.16
C TYR A 235 11.61 -11.59 -3.10
N GLN A 236 12.36 -11.24 -2.05
CA GLN A 236 11.88 -10.32 -1.01
C GLN A 236 13.04 -9.55 -0.39
N VAL A 237 12.80 -8.30 -0.06
CA VAL A 237 13.75 -7.41 0.63
C VAL A 237 13.03 -6.58 1.67
N GLY A 238 13.59 -6.56 2.88
CA GLY A 238 13.10 -5.77 3.99
C GLY A 238 13.93 -4.52 4.25
N ARG A 239 13.29 -3.49 4.75
CA ARG A 239 13.93 -2.25 5.19
C ARG A 239 13.23 -1.67 6.41
N GLU A 240 14.00 -1.08 7.29
CA GLU A 240 13.54 -0.23 8.38
C GLU A 240 13.38 1.19 7.84
N ASN A 241 12.22 1.82 8.02
CA ASN A 241 11.97 3.20 7.62
C ASN A 241 12.33 4.11 8.79
N VAL A 242 13.51 4.75 8.70
CA VAL A 242 14.06 5.57 9.79
C VAL A 242 13.42 6.94 9.85
N VAL A 243 13.19 7.54 8.68
CA VAL A 243 12.49 8.82 8.53
C VAL A 243 11.36 8.67 7.52
N SER A 244 10.14 8.99 7.94
CA SER A 244 8.98 9.01 7.07
C SER A 244 8.34 10.40 7.04
N LEU A 245 7.91 10.85 5.87
CA LEU A 245 7.14 12.07 5.68
C LEU A 245 5.85 11.72 4.94
N MET A 246 4.70 12.04 5.54
CA MET A 246 3.38 11.73 4.95
C MET A 246 3.24 10.24 4.56
N SER A 247 3.76 9.35 5.42
CA SER A 247 3.82 7.90 5.20
C SER A 247 4.62 7.46 3.97
N ILE A 248 5.52 8.30 3.48
CA ILE A 248 6.51 7.94 2.46
C ILE A 248 7.87 7.95 3.14
N ALA A 249 8.56 6.83 3.12
CA ALA A 249 9.90 6.72 3.66
C ALA A 249 10.86 7.65 2.89
N GLN A 250 11.55 8.51 3.64
CA GLN A 250 12.58 9.43 3.11
C GLN A 250 13.97 8.87 3.35
N GLU A 251 14.14 8.14 4.45
CA GLU A 251 15.38 7.46 4.80
C GLU A 251 15.03 6.06 5.27
N SER A 252 15.69 5.07 4.68
CA SER A 252 15.50 3.66 5.01
C SER A 252 16.83 2.94 5.06
N VAL A 253 16.91 1.94 5.93
CA VAL A 253 18.07 1.05 6.05
C VAL A 253 17.62 -0.35 5.68
N LEU A 254 18.32 -1.03 4.78
CA LEU A 254 18.06 -2.42 4.48
C LEU A 254 18.30 -3.25 5.76
N ALA A 255 17.30 -4.03 6.12
CA ALA A 255 17.34 -4.83 7.34
C ALA A 255 16.68 -6.19 7.07
N TYR A 256 17.33 -7.24 7.55
CA TYR A 256 16.80 -8.59 7.47
C TYR A 256 16.04 -8.93 8.75
N ASP A 257 14.79 -9.31 8.61
CA ASP A 257 13.94 -9.81 9.70
C ASP A 257 13.29 -11.13 9.27
N TRP A 258 13.81 -12.25 9.80
CA TRP A 258 13.35 -13.58 9.42
C TRP A 258 11.90 -13.86 9.79
N GLN A 259 11.39 -13.25 10.88
CA GLN A 259 9.99 -13.41 11.31
C GLN A 259 9.05 -12.70 10.35
N ALA A 260 9.36 -11.44 10.00
CA ALA A 260 8.60 -10.70 9.00
C ALA A 260 8.62 -11.42 7.64
N TYR A 261 9.76 -11.93 7.21
CA TYR A 261 9.90 -12.69 5.95
C TYR A 261 9.07 -13.98 5.97
N LYS A 262 9.05 -14.68 7.12
CA LYS A 262 8.20 -15.85 7.29
C LYS A 262 6.72 -15.49 7.20
N ILE A 263 6.28 -14.43 7.87
CA ILE A 263 4.91 -13.92 7.79
C ILE A 263 4.55 -13.60 6.33
N CYS A 264 5.39 -12.86 5.61
CA CYS A 264 5.17 -12.56 4.19
C CYS A 264 4.98 -13.85 3.37
N SER A 265 5.84 -14.84 3.56
CA SER A 265 5.77 -16.11 2.83
C SER A 265 4.50 -16.90 3.16
N ASP A 266 4.08 -16.93 4.43
CA ASP A 266 2.86 -17.59 4.87
C ASP A 266 1.61 -16.90 4.30
N VAL A 267 1.58 -15.56 4.29
CA VAL A 267 0.47 -14.77 3.73
C VAL A 267 0.40 -14.92 2.22
N VAL A 268 1.54 -14.84 1.51
CA VAL A 268 1.61 -15.04 0.05
C VAL A 268 1.03 -16.39 -0.33
N ARG A 269 1.38 -17.44 0.42
CA ARG A 269 0.85 -18.79 0.20
C ARG A 269 -0.64 -18.88 0.52
N LEU A 270 -1.07 -18.37 1.67
CA LEU A 270 -2.46 -18.38 2.14
C LEU A 270 -3.40 -17.69 1.15
N MET A 271 -2.98 -16.54 0.64
CA MET A 271 -3.77 -15.73 -0.29
C MET A 271 -3.54 -16.09 -1.77
N HIS A 272 -2.64 -17.04 -2.07
CA HIS A 272 -2.23 -17.33 -3.46
C HIS A 272 -1.84 -16.08 -4.24
N MET A 273 -1.04 -15.21 -3.63
CA MET A 273 -0.66 -13.93 -4.23
C MET A 273 0.27 -14.11 -5.43
N ASP A 274 0.23 -13.12 -6.34
CA ASP A 274 1.02 -13.05 -7.56
C ASP A 274 1.46 -11.60 -7.83
N GLY A 275 2.54 -11.40 -8.57
CA GLY A 275 3.07 -10.08 -8.90
C GLY A 275 3.81 -9.39 -7.75
N ASN A 276 3.90 -8.07 -7.84
CA ASN A 276 4.55 -7.25 -6.81
C ASN A 276 3.61 -7.01 -5.62
N VAL A 277 4.14 -7.19 -4.42
CA VAL A 277 3.40 -6.98 -3.17
C VAL A 277 4.30 -6.30 -2.15
N GLY A 278 3.78 -5.30 -1.45
CA GLY A 278 4.42 -4.67 -0.29
C GLY A 278 3.69 -5.04 1.00
N PHE A 279 4.46 -5.34 2.04
CA PHE A 279 3.97 -5.63 3.38
C PHE A 279 4.49 -4.58 4.33
N ASP A 280 3.60 -3.85 4.98
CA ASP A 280 3.95 -2.82 5.95
C ASP A 280 3.73 -3.35 7.36
N PHE A 281 4.81 -3.34 8.15
CA PHE A 281 4.84 -3.71 9.55
C PHE A 281 5.14 -2.49 10.41
N MET A 282 4.70 -2.53 11.67
CA MET A 282 5.17 -1.63 12.72
C MET A 282 5.92 -2.43 13.77
N ARG A 283 6.95 -1.84 14.36
CA ARG A 283 7.62 -2.42 15.51
C ARG A 283 6.79 -2.20 16.77
N SER A 284 6.48 -3.28 17.48
CA SER A 284 5.92 -3.23 18.82
C SER A 284 6.96 -2.72 19.83
N ALA A 285 6.58 -2.54 21.09
CA ALA A 285 7.45 -2.05 22.15
C ALA A 285 8.66 -2.96 22.42
N ASP A 286 8.54 -4.26 22.15
CA ASP A 286 9.64 -5.26 22.28
C ASP A 286 10.46 -5.43 20.99
N GLY A 287 10.15 -4.64 19.95
CA GLY A 287 10.85 -4.66 18.65
C GLY A 287 10.33 -5.71 17.66
N THR A 288 9.30 -6.49 18.00
CA THR A 288 8.69 -7.47 17.09
C THR A 288 7.98 -6.77 15.93
N ALA A 289 8.17 -7.25 14.71
CA ALA A 289 7.44 -6.74 13.54
C ALA A 289 6.02 -7.30 13.51
N VAL A 290 5.02 -6.43 13.54
CA VAL A 290 3.59 -6.77 13.47
C VAL A 290 3.02 -6.27 12.16
N LEU A 291 2.40 -7.15 11.38
CA LEU A 291 1.84 -6.82 10.07
C LEU A 291 0.63 -5.89 10.19
N MET A 292 0.72 -4.74 9.52
CA MET A 292 -0.29 -3.68 9.58
C MET A 292 -1.08 -3.53 8.29
N ASP A 293 -0.44 -3.73 7.12
CA ASP A 293 -1.08 -3.49 5.81
C ASP A 293 -0.43 -4.34 4.72
N ILE A 294 -1.21 -4.68 3.70
CA ILE A 294 -0.75 -5.40 2.51
C ILE A 294 -1.09 -4.56 1.29
N ASN A 295 -0.08 -4.25 0.49
CA ASN A 295 -0.20 -3.48 -0.74
C ASN A 295 0.00 -4.40 -1.94
N PRO A 296 -1.06 -4.87 -2.65
CA PRO A 296 -0.94 -5.80 -3.78
C PRO A 296 -0.50 -5.10 -5.07
N ARG A 297 0.59 -4.34 -5.00
CA ARG A 297 1.19 -3.53 -6.07
C ARG A 297 2.62 -3.13 -5.73
N LEU A 298 3.28 -2.46 -6.68
CA LEU A 298 4.55 -1.78 -6.39
C LEU A 298 4.38 -0.74 -5.28
N THR A 299 5.28 -0.75 -4.30
CA THR A 299 5.32 0.29 -3.27
C THR A 299 6.06 1.54 -3.75
N ALA A 300 5.87 2.65 -3.05
CA ALA A 300 6.50 3.92 -3.41
C ALA A 300 8.04 3.89 -3.35
N THR A 301 8.63 2.97 -2.62
CA THR A 301 10.07 2.91 -2.33
C THR A 301 10.78 1.70 -2.94
N VAL A 302 10.09 0.90 -3.75
CA VAL A 302 10.66 -0.30 -4.40
C VAL A 302 11.89 0.01 -5.26
N SER A 303 11.97 1.21 -5.84
CA SER A 303 13.13 1.63 -6.65
C SER A 303 14.43 1.75 -5.83
N VAL A 304 14.33 2.14 -4.57
CA VAL A 304 15.51 2.19 -3.67
C VAL A 304 16.07 0.80 -3.45
N ILE A 305 15.21 -0.18 -3.25
CA ILE A 305 15.59 -1.58 -3.07
C ILE A 305 16.21 -2.15 -4.35
N ALA A 306 15.59 -1.91 -5.50
CA ALA A 306 16.11 -2.38 -6.77
C ALA A 306 17.51 -1.83 -7.05
N ALA A 307 17.75 -0.54 -6.77
CA ALA A 307 19.08 0.07 -6.98
C ALA A 307 20.18 -0.54 -6.10
N VAL A 308 19.86 -1.00 -4.89
CA VAL A 308 20.83 -1.56 -3.94
C VAL A 308 21.02 -3.07 -4.14
N SER A 309 20.01 -3.78 -4.67
CA SER A 309 20.07 -5.23 -4.87
C SER A 309 20.96 -5.67 -6.02
N TYR A 310 21.36 -4.75 -6.90
CA TYR A 310 22.27 -5.02 -8.04
C TYR A 310 23.72 -4.58 -7.78
N THR A 311 24.03 -4.07 -6.60
CA THR A 311 25.40 -3.76 -6.17
C THR A 311 25.93 -4.83 -5.23
#